data_d1b21328980501fefa17ac0bb45e2d9a
#
_entry.id   d1b21328980501fefa17ac0bb45e2d9a
#
_cell.length_a   1.000
_cell.length_b   1.000
_cell.length_c   1.000
_cell.angle_alpha   90.00
_cell.angle_beta   90.00
_cell.angle_gamma   90.00
#
_symmetry.space_group_name_H-M   'P 1'
#
loop_
_entity.id
_entity.type
_entity.pdbx_description
1 polymer ?
#
loop_
_entity_poly.entity_id
_entity_poly.type
_entity_poly.pdbx_seq_one_letter_code
_entity_poly.pdbx_strand_id
1 'polypeptide(L)' 'MKEFILIILAYLIGSIPTAIIVSKVFFNIDIRDYGSGNMGATNSFRVLGAKFGTIVMVGDMLKGIFAVALYNL' A
#
# COMPACT_ATOMS: atom_id res chain seq x y z
N MET A 1 -26.21 8.09 5.64
CA MET A 1 -25.33 8.85 4.72
C MET A 1 -23.88 8.88 5.21
N LYS A 2 -23.67 9.12 6.50
CA LYS A 2 -22.33 9.13 7.09
C LYS A 2 -21.61 7.80 6.90
N GLU A 3 -22.27 6.68 7.18
CA GLU A 3 -21.70 5.35 7.04
C GLU A 3 -21.29 5.04 5.62
N PHE A 4 -22.11 5.48 4.65
CA PHE A 4 -21.83 5.30 3.24
C PHE A 4 -20.56 6.05 2.83
N ILE A 5 -20.43 7.30 3.28
CA ILE A 5 -19.25 8.12 2.99
C ILE A 5 -18.01 7.52 3.62
N LEU A 6 -18.11 7.05 4.87
CA LEU A 6 -16.98 6.44 5.57
C LEU A 6 -16.51 5.15 4.90
N ILE A 7 -17.44 4.34 4.38
CA ILE A 7 -17.10 3.12 3.66
C ILE A 7 -16.33 3.45 2.37
N ILE A 8 -16.78 4.46 1.64
CA ILE A 8 -16.10 4.89 0.41
C ILE A 8 -14.70 5.38 0.73
N LEU A 9 -14.54 6.21 1.76
CA LEU A 9 -13.23 6.73 2.14
C LEU A 9 -12.30 5.60 2.58
N ALA A 10 -12.79 4.66 3.36
CA ALA A 10 -11.99 3.51 3.80
C ALA A 10 -11.55 2.67 2.60
N TYR A 11 -12.43 2.46 1.63
CA TYR A 11 -12.10 1.75 0.41
C TYR A 11 -11.00 2.46 -0.37
N LEU A 12 -11.11 3.77 -0.54
CA LEU A 12 -10.13 4.55 -1.29
C LEU A 12 -8.76 4.50 -0.62
N ILE A 13 -8.72 4.63 0.71
CA ILE A 13 -7.47 4.55 1.46
C ILE A 13 -6.85 3.17 1.33
N GLY A 14 -7.65 2.11 1.46
CA GLY A 14 -7.17 0.75 1.33
C GLY A 14 -6.69 0.41 -0.08
N SER A 15 -7.15 1.15 -1.08
CA SER A 15 -6.79 0.94 -2.48
C SER A 15 -5.46 1.57 -2.86
N ILE A 16 -4.83 2.37 -1.99
CA ILE A 16 -3.57 3.03 -2.31
C ILE A 16 -2.49 1.98 -2.59
N PRO A 17 -1.92 1.95 -3.81
CA PRO A 17 -0.93 0.93 -4.17
C PRO A 17 0.46 1.34 -3.69
N THR A 18 0.74 1.15 -2.41
CA THR A 18 1.97 1.60 -1.76
C THR A 18 3.22 1.10 -2.47
N ALA A 19 3.28 -0.17 -2.82
CA ALA A 19 4.45 -0.75 -3.48
C ALA A 19 4.70 -0.13 -4.86
N ILE A 20 3.64 0.12 -5.63
CA ILE A 20 3.77 0.75 -6.94
C ILE A 20 4.30 2.16 -6.79
N ILE A 21 3.76 2.92 -5.84
CA ILE A 21 4.18 4.30 -5.60
C ILE A 21 5.64 4.34 -5.19
N VAL A 22 6.04 3.53 -4.22
CA VAL A 22 7.42 3.49 -3.73
C VAL A 22 8.39 3.11 -4.85
N SER A 23 8.05 2.08 -5.63
CA SER A 23 8.95 1.63 -6.69
C SER A 23 9.09 2.68 -7.79
N LYS A 24 8.02 3.38 -8.14
CA LYS A 24 8.08 4.42 -9.17
C LYS A 24 8.81 5.66 -8.71
N VAL A 25 8.56 6.10 -7.47
CA VAL A 25 9.14 7.34 -6.95
C VAL A 25 10.62 7.19 -6.67
N PHE A 26 11.02 6.09 -6.02
CA PHE A 26 12.41 5.94 -5.55
C PHE A 26 13.29 5.13 -6.49
N PHE A 27 12.72 4.26 -7.32
CA PHE A 27 13.48 3.36 -8.19
C PHE A 27 13.19 3.55 -9.67
N ASN A 28 12.17 4.36 -9.99
CA ASN A 28 11.76 4.63 -11.37
C ASN A 28 11.39 3.34 -12.13
N ILE A 29 10.82 2.38 -11.42
CA ILE A 29 10.36 1.10 -12.00
C ILE A 29 8.93 0.82 -11.54
N ASP A 30 8.28 -0.13 -12.19
CA ASP A 30 6.99 -0.66 -11.76
C ASP A 30 7.23 -2.03 -11.14
N ILE A 31 6.93 -2.19 -9.86
CA ILE A 31 7.17 -3.44 -9.12
C ILE A 31 6.44 -4.63 -9.75
N ARG A 32 5.37 -4.38 -10.49
CA ARG A 32 4.61 -5.45 -11.15
C ARG A 32 5.38 -6.12 -12.27
N ASP A 33 6.44 -5.49 -12.77
CA ASP A 33 7.28 -6.03 -13.84
C ASP A 33 8.48 -6.81 -13.30
N TYR A 34 8.61 -6.95 -11.98
CA TYR A 34 9.79 -7.55 -11.36
C TYR A 34 9.41 -8.61 -10.35
N GLY A 35 10.33 -9.55 -10.13
CA GLY A 35 10.13 -10.63 -9.17
C GLY A 35 8.89 -11.45 -9.50
N SER A 36 8.00 -11.62 -8.52
CA SER A 36 6.75 -12.35 -8.72
C SER A 36 5.68 -11.53 -9.44
N GLY A 37 5.92 -10.25 -9.65
CA GLY A 37 4.92 -9.34 -10.21
C GLY A 37 3.86 -8.90 -9.20
N ASN A 38 3.98 -9.33 -7.95
CA ASN A 38 3.02 -9.00 -6.91
C ASN A 38 3.32 -7.63 -6.31
N MET A 39 2.27 -6.91 -5.90
CA MET A 39 2.41 -5.58 -5.28
C MET A 39 2.57 -5.66 -3.77
N GLY A 40 2.65 -6.85 -3.20
CA GLY A 40 2.73 -7.04 -1.77
C GLY A 40 4.12 -6.80 -1.18
N ALA A 41 4.18 -6.80 0.16
CA ALA A 41 5.42 -6.57 0.88
C ALA A 41 6.50 -7.59 0.55
N THR A 42 6.13 -8.87 0.42
CA THR A 42 7.10 -9.93 0.13
C THR A 42 7.87 -9.66 -1.16
N ASN A 43 7.16 -9.30 -2.24
CA ASN A 43 7.82 -8.99 -3.49
C ASN A 43 8.61 -7.67 -3.38
N SER A 44 8.11 -6.71 -2.62
CA SER A 44 8.84 -5.46 -2.38
C SER A 44 10.17 -5.70 -1.66
N PHE A 45 10.19 -6.60 -0.67
CA PHE A 45 11.45 -6.98 -0.04
C PHE A 45 12.41 -7.63 -1.03
N ARG A 46 11.89 -8.47 -1.92
CA ARG A 46 12.69 -9.18 -2.92
C ARG A 46 13.30 -8.23 -3.95
N VAL A 47 12.51 -7.30 -4.46
CA VAL A 47 12.90 -6.42 -5.57
C VAL A 47 13.60 -5.16 -5.09
N LEU A 48 13.07 -4.52 -4.04
CA LEU A 48 13.53 -3.21 -3.57
C LEU A 48 14.49 -3.28 -2.40
N GLY A 49 14.65 -4.45 -1.79
CA GLY A 49 15.50 -4.61 -0.62
C GLY A 49 14.77 -4.38 0.69
N ALA A 50 15.48 -4.67 1.81
CA ALA A 50 14.85 -4.65 3.13
C ALA A 50 14.35 -3.28 3.55
N LYS A 51 15.10 -2.21 3.23
CA LYS A 51 14.72 -0.85 3.63
C LYS A 51 13.38 -0.45 3.02
N PHE A 52 13.26 -0.55 1.71
CA PHE A 52 12.05 -0.12 1.01
C PHE A 52 10.92 -1.14 1.12
N GLY A 53 11.26 -2.43 1.24
CA GLY A 53 10.25 -3.44 1.56
C GLY A 53 9.59 -3.17 2.90
N THR A 54 10.37 -2.75 3.90
CA THR A 54 9.84 -2.36 5.20
C THR A 54 8.93 -1.13 5.08
N ILE A 55 9.34 -0.14 4.28
CA ILE A 55 8.53 1.05 4.04
C ILE A 55 7.18 0.68 3.43
N VAL A 56 7.18 -0.22 2.44
CA VAL A 56 5.94 -0.69 1.83
C VAL A 56 5.05 -1.40 2.86
N MET A 57 5.65 -2.28 3.65
CA MET A 57 4.91 -3.02 4.68
C MET A 57 4.27 -2.08 5.70
N VAL A 58 5.05 -1.12 6.21
CA VAL A 58 4.55 -0.15 7.19
C VAL A 58 3.46 0.73 6.56
N GLY A 59 3.66 1.17 5.32
CA GLY A 59 2.65 1.95 4.61
C GLY A 59 1.34 1.20 4.45
N ASP A 60 1.40 -0.08 4.09
CA ASP A 60 0.20 -0.90 3.98
C ASP A 60 -0.49 -1.10 5.32
N MET A 61 0.27 -1.29 6.39
CA MET A 61 -0.29 -1.40 7.74
C MET A 61 -0.98 -0.11 8.16
N LEU A 62 -0.34 1.04 7.89
CA LEU A 62 -0.91 2.34 8.27
C LEU A 62 -2.20 2.64 7.50
N LYS A 63 -2.26 2.35 6.22
CA LYS A 63 -3.50 2.59 5.47
C LYS A 63 -4.63 1.70 5.97
N GLY A 64 -4.33 0.46 6.39
CA GLY A 64 -5.31 -0.42 7.01
C GLY A 64 -5.83 0.13 8.32
N ILE A 65 -4.94 0.64 9.17
CA ILE A 65 -5.31 1.26 10.44
C ILE A 65 -6.20 2.47 10.21
N PHE A 66 -5.84 3.33 9.26
CA PHE A 66 -6.64 4.50 8.92
C PHE A 66 -8.03 4.11 8.42
N ALA A 67 -8.11 3.09 7.57
CA ALA A 67 -9.39 2.63 7.05
C ALA A 67 -10.30 2.14 8.18
N VAL A 68 -9.74 1.37 9.12
CA VAL A 68 -10.50 0.88 10.28
C VAL A 68 -10.92 2.03 11.18
N ALA A 69 -10.04 3.01 11.42
CA ALA A 69 -10.34 4.17 12.24
C ALA A 69 -11.51 4.97 11.65
N LEU A 70 -11.51 5.16 10.32
CA LEU A 70 -12.61 5.85 9.65
C LEU A 70 -13.93 5.10 9.79
N TYR A 71 -13.87 3.78 9.67
CA TYR A 71 -15.08 2.96 9.79
C TYR A 71 -15.69 3.08 11.18
N ASN A 72 -14.89 3.29 12.21
CA ASN A 72 -15.36 3.39 13.58
C ASN A 72 -15.80 4.81 13.99
N LEU A 73 -15.73 5.77 13.09
CA LEU A 73 -16.28 7.09 13.35
C LEU A 73 -17.79 7.06 13.24
#